data_ca2eb7e8a3ea83da68281a0847a02792
#
_entry.id   ca2eb7e8a3ea83da68281a0847a02792
#
_cell.length_a   1.000
_cell.length_b   1.000
_cell.length_c   1.000
_cell.angle_alpha   90.00
_cell.angle_beta   90.00
_cell.angle_gamma   90.00
#
_symmetry.space_group_name_H-M   'P 1'
#
loop_
_entity.id
_entity.type
_entity.pdbx_description
1 polymer ?
#
loop_
_entity_poly.entity_id
_entity_poly.type
_entity_poly.pdbx_seq_one_letter_code
_entity_poly.pdbx_strand_id
1 'polypeptide(L)'
;MTERVEGIKTVVACGDDRTKNTIISTKKTAPEDDPSSIVDVNSIEAINKSTWSEKWAEYRKRPGSFIMFIFVHLATLITVLSIGFLLVYVLVKGIPNLNADIFSWEYTSDNCSLVPALINTVYMTLLSLLIAGPIGIFAAIYLVEYAKTGNKLVGVVRITAETLTGIPSIVYGLFGMLFFTNACGLRLSLISGALTLAIMVLPVIMRTTEEALMAVPKSYREGSFGL
;
A
#
# COMPACT_ATOMS: atom_id res chain seq x y z
N MET A 1 3.92 58.05 -23.54
CA MET A 1 5.11 57.23 -23.86
C MET A 1 4.80 55.81 -23.40
N THR A 2 4.27 55.06 -24.30
CA THR A 2 3.90 53.66 -24.08
C THR A 2 5.03 52.79 -24.65
N GLU A 3 5.86 52.26 -23.77
CA GLU A 3 6.85 51.27 -24.17
C GLU A 3 6.19 49.88 -24.21
N ARG A 4 6.13 49.35 -25.40
CA ARG A 4 5.62 48.03 -25.71
C ARG A 4 6.68 47.00 -25.28
N VAL A 5 6.44 46.29 -24.22
CA VAL A 5 7.28 45.13 -23.83
C VAL A 5 6.75 43.92 -24.59
N GLU A 6 7.42 43.57 -25.68
CA GLU A 6 7.15 42.36 -26.48
C GLU A 6 7.65 41.10 -25.78
N GLY A 7 6.72 40.19 -25.59
CA GLY A 7 6.97 38.74 -25.82
C GLY A 7 7.76 37.97 -24.77
N ILE A 8 7.47 38.08 -23.47
CA ILE A 8 7.97 37.11 -22.49
C ILE A 8 6.79 36.39 -21.87
N LYS A 9 6.52 35.14 -22.30
CA LYS A 9 5.64 34.23 -21.57
C LYS A 9 6.47 33.49 -20.52
N THR A 10 6.32 33.91 -19.27
CA THR A 10 6.89 33.21 -18.12
C THR A 10 5.97 32.00 -17.79
N VAL A 11 6.45 30.81 -17.97
CA VAL A 11 5.81 29.62 -17.42
C VAL A 11 6.39 29.40 -16.03
N VAL A 12 5.62 29.70 -15.01
CA VAL A 12 5.96 29.39 -13.62
C VAL A 12 5.56 27.95 -13.36
N ALA A 13 6.52 27.05 -13.31
CA ALA A 13 6.31 25.70 -12.78
C ALA A 13 6.40 25.79 -11.24
N CYS A 14 5.28 25.55 -10.56
CA CYS A 14 5.20 25.47 -9.12
C CYS A 14 5.83 24.16 -8.68
N GLY A 15 7.06 24.18 -8.21
CA GLY A 15 7.76 23.08 -7.58
C GLY A 15 8.20 23.50 -6.18
N ASP A 16 8.16 22.58 -5.27
CA ASP A 16 8.41 22.62 -3.84
C ASP A 16 9.55 23.55 -3.41
N ASP A 17 9.34 24.20 -2.27
CA ASP A 17 9.94 25.41 -1.70
C ASP A 17 11.43 25.32 -1.30
N ARG A 18 12.27 24.49 -1.94
CA ARG A 18 13.70 24.35 -1.61
C ARG A 18 14.69 24.41 -2.76
N THR A 19 14.25 24.74 -3.96
CA THR A 19 15.19 24.91 -5.08
C THR A 19 15.10 26.33 -5.62
N LYS A 20 16.24 27.02 -5.61
CA LYS A 20 16.42 28.36 -6.13
C LYS A 20 15.80 28.47 -7.53
N ASN A 21 14.93 29.47 -7.68
CA ASN A 21 14.34 29.89 -8.95
C ASN A 21 15.42 30.03 -10.04
N THR A 22 15.53 29.07 -10.92
CA THR A 22 16.31 29.22 -12.14
C THR A 22 15.35 29.69 -13.21
N ILE A 23 15.39 30.97 -13.51
CA ILE A 23 14.64 31.56 -14.63
C ILE A 23 15.35 31.13 -15.92
N ILE A 24 14.72 30.24 -16.66
CA ILE A 24 15.21 29.88 -17.99
C ILE A 24 14.56 30.82 -18.99
N SER A 25 15.35 31.79 -19.49
CA SER A 25 14.96 32.61 -20.61
C SER A 25 15.25 31.91 -21.92
N THR A 26 14.23 31.33 -22.53
CA THR A 26 14.33 30.84 -23.92
C THR A 26 13.99 31.97 -24.88
N LYS A 27 15.00 32.49 -25.56
CA LYS A 27 14.83 33.45 -26.67
C LYS A 27 14.27 32.68 -27.88
N LYS A 28 12.97 32.79 -28.10
CA LYS A 28 12.30 32.18 -29.25
C LYS A 28 12.27 33.23 -30.40
N THR A 29 13.15 33.05 -31.36
CA THR A 29 12.95 33.62 -32.70
C THR A 29 12.30 32.50 -33.52
N ALA A 30 11.00 32.54 -33.67
CA ALA A 30 10.29 31.72 -34.67
C ALA A 30 9.28 32.58 -35.39
N PRO A 31 9.15 32.46 -36.71
CA PRO A 31 8.09 33.13 -37.45
C PRO A 31 6.74 32.54 -37.07
N GLU A 32 5.78 33.42 -36.94
CA GLU A 32 4.35 33.17 -36.75
C GLU A 32 3.83 32.46 -38.02
N ASP A 33 2.94 31.46 -37.82
CA ASP A 33 2.17 30.77 -38.86
C ASP A 33 2.63 29.36 -39.34
N ASP A 34 3.03 28.49 -38.42
CA ASP A 34 2.98 27.04 -38.73
C ASP A 34 2.36 26.24 -37.59
N PRO A 35 1.11 25.71 -37.79
CA PRO A 35 0.45 24.89 -36.77
C PRO A 35 1.10 23.50 -36.60
N SER A 36 2.14 23.19 -37.35
CA SER A 36 2.87 21.90 -37.31
C SER A 36 4.14 21.92 -36.46
N SER A 37 4.45 23.00 -35.73
CA SER A 37 5.52 22.96 -34.73
C SER A 37 5.10 22.16 -33.50
N ILE A 38 4.80 20.89 -33.70
CA ILE A 38 4.76 19.89 -32.65
C ILE A 38 6.14 19.90 -32.03
N VAL A 39 6.26 20.45 -30.82
CA VAL A 39 7.48 20.35 -30.03
C VAL A 39 7.82 18.86 -29.96
N ASP A 40 8.90 18.48 -30.64
CA ASP A 40 9.34 17.08 -30.62
C ASP A 40 9.64 16.71 -29.16
N VAL A 41 8.76 15.91 -28.58
CA VAL A 41 8.85 15.50 -27.18
C VAL A 41 10.16 14.77 -26.88
N ASN A 42 10.80 14.22 -27.93
CA ASN A 42 12.12 13.60 -27.86
C ASN A 42 13.27 14.62 -27.74
N SER A 43 13.02 15.90 -28.04
CA SER A 43 14.02 16.98 -27.88
C SER A 43 14.01 17.63 -26.48
N ILE A 44 13.06 17.24 -25.62
CA ILE A 44 13.03 17.69 -24.24
C ILE A 44 14.05 16.89 -23.45
N GLU A 45 15.28 17.37 -23.46
CA GLU A 45 16.32 16.80 -22.62
C GLU A 45 15.94 17.00 -21.15
N ALA A 46 15.77 15.90 -20.43
CA ALA A 46 15.44 15.95 -19.02
C ALA A 46 16.57 16.66 -18.27
N ILE A 47 16.29 17.90 -17.81
CA ILE A 47 17.23 18.81 -17.12
C ILE A 47 17.80 18.19 -15.84
N ASN A 48 17.24 17.09 -15.36
CA ASN A 48 17.65 16.42 -14.14
C ASN A 48 18.30 15.05 -14.36
N LYS A 49 19.16 14.91 -15.36
CA LYS A 49 20.10 13.77 -15.44
C LYS A 49 21.29 14.03 -14.52
N SER A 50 21.04 14.05 -13.20
CA SER A 50 22.15 14.05 -12.25
C SER A 50 22.87 12.71 -12.34
N THR A 51 24.05 12.71 -12.92
CA THR A 51 24.95 11.55 -12.99
C THR A 51 25.35 11.14 -11.57
N TRP A 52 25.49 9.84 -11.34
CA TRP A 52 25.89 9.31 -10.03
C TRP A 52 27.10 10.03 -9.41
N SER A 53 28.07 10.43 -10.24
CA SER A 53 29.26 11.17 -9.84
C SER A 53 28.95 12.59 -9.33
N GLU A 54 27.95 13.27 -9.87
CA GLU A 54 27.53 14.60 -9.44
C GLU A 54 26.80 14.54 -8.10
N LYS A 55 25.97 13.52 -7.88
CA LYS A 55 25.35 13.26 -6.58
C LYS A 55 26.40 13.05 -5.49
N TRP A 56 27.43 12.28 -5.76
CA TRP A 56 28.54 12.09 -4.81
C TRP A 56 29.29 13.38 -4.49
N ALA A 57 29.52 14.25 -5.47
CA ALA A 57 30.18 15.53 -5.28
C ALA A 57 29.33 16.50 -4.44
N GLU A 58 28.03 16.45 -4.58
CA GLU A 58 27.09 17.29 -3.83
C GLU A 58 26.96 16.85 -2.35
N TYR A 59 26.94 15.54 -2.08
CA TYR A 59 26.98 15.00 -0.71
C TYR A 59 28.25 15.36 0.03
N ARG A 60 29.39 15.44 -0.67
CA ARG A 60 30.69 15.80 -0.07
C ARG A 60 30.75 17.25 0.38
N LYS A 61 29.96 18.15 -0.20
CA LYS A 61 29.91 19.59 0.15
C LYS A 61 29.12 19.87 1.43
N ARG A 62 28.29 18.92 1.89
CA ARG A 62 27.45 19.09 3.10
C ARG A 62 27.74 17.95 4.08
N PRO A 63 28.61 18.16 5.09
CA PRO A 63 29.08 17.08 5.97
C PRO A 63 27.93 16.38 6.74
N GLY A 64 26.90 17.10 7.13
CA GLY A 64 25.71 16.53 7.78
C GLY A 64 24.94 15.56 6.88
N SER A 65 24.78 15.91 5.60
CA SER A 65 24.10 15.06 4.61
C SER A 65 24.91 13.79 4.29
N PHE A 66 26.23 13.89 4.31
CA PHE A 66 27.11 12.76 4.09
C PHE A 66 27.05 11.74 5.24
N ILE A 67 27.02 12.21 6.49
CA ILE A 67 26.86 11.35 7.67
C ILE A 67 25.52 10.60 7.62
N MET A 68 24.43 11.32 7.31
CA MET A 68 23.12 10.69 7.16
C MET A 68 23.08 9.66 6.03
N PHE A 69 23.74 9.96 4.90
CA PHE A 69 23.85 9.01 3.78
C PHE A 69 24.56 7.71 4.19
N ILE A 70 25.70 7.82 4.88
CA ILE A 70 26.43 6.64 5.39
C ILE A 70 25.54 5.85 6.36
N PHE A 71 24.86 6.55 7.28
CA PHE A 71 24.03 5.89 8.29
C PHE A 71 22.87 5.10 7.65
N VAL A 72 22.20 5.69 6.66
CA VAL A 72 21.12 5.02 5.92
C VAL A 72 21.64 3.80 5.15
N HIS A 73 22.78 3.94 4.44
CA HIS A 73 23.35 2.80 3.70
C HIS A 73 23.85 1.69 4.62
N LEU A 74 24.45 2.05 5.75
CA LEU A 74 24.88 1.07 6.75
C LEU A 74 23.69 0.33 7.35
N ALA A 75 22.62 1.05 7.70
CA ALA A 75 21.38 0.44 8.20
C ALA A 75 20.76 -0.49 7.14
N THR A 76 20.70 -0.05 5.89
CA THR A 76 20.19 -0.86 4.77
C THR A 76 21.05 -2.12 4.58
N LEU A 77 22.37 -2.00 4.62
CA LEU A 77 23.29 -3.13 4.49
C LEU A 77 23.09 -4.15 5.62
N ILE A 78 23.00 -3.68 6.87
CA ILE A 78 22.76 -4.54 8.04
C ILE A 78 21.40 -5.28 7.89
N THR A 79 20.36 -4.58 7.47
CA THR A 79 19.05 -5.17 7.26
C THR A 79 19.07 -6.24 6.18
N VAL A 80 19.67 -5.96 5.02
CA VAL A 80 19.78 -6.92 3.92
C VAL A 80 20.60 -8.14 4.31
N LEU A 81 21.74 -7.92 4.99
CA LEU A 81 22.59 -9.02 5.49
C LEU A 81 21.85 -9.87 6.54
N SER A 82 21.12 -9.24 7.45
CA SER A 82 20.33 -9.96 8.47
C SER A 82 19.26 -10.84 7.85
N ILE A 83 18.49 -10.29 6.90
CA ILE A 83 17.45 -11.05 6.18
C ILE A 83 18.10 -12.15 5.34
N GLY A 84 19.16 -11.85 4.61
CA GLY A 84 19.89 -12.82 3.80
C GLY A 84 20.45 -13.96 4.64
N PHE A 85 21.07 -13.66 5.79
CA PHE A 85 21.57 -14.65 6.74
C PHE A 85 20.44 -15.55 7.26
N LEU A 86 19.29 -14.96 7.63
CA LEU A 86 18.13 -15.69 8.12
C LEU A 86 17.58 -16.65 7.06
N LEU A 87 17.46 -16.17 5.82
CA LEU A 87 17.01 -17.02 4.69
C LEU A 87 17.97 -18.18 4.44
N VAL A 88 19.26 -17.89 4.35
CA VAL A 88 20.29 -18.95 4.14
C VAL A 88 20.30 -19.94 5.30
N TYR A 89 20.23 -19.46 6.54
CA TYR A 89 20.17 -20.32 7.72
C TYR A 89 18.96 -21.26 7.69
N VAL A 90 17.76 -20.72 7.39
CA VAL A 90 16.52 -21.53 7.29
C VAL A 90 16.64 -22.56 6.17
N LEU A 91 17.14 -22.18 4.99
CA LEU A 91 17.31 -23.11 3.88
C LEU A 91 18.34 -24.20 4.18
N VAL A 92 19.50 -23.85 4.71
CA VAL A 92 20.57 -24.82 5.01
C VAL A 92 20.16 -25.81 6.10
N LYS A 93 19.40 -25.34 7.10
CA LYS A 93 18.89 -26.20 8.17
C LYS A 93 17.58 -26.92 7.81
N GLY A 94 16.74 -26.31 6.99
CA GLY A 94 15.44 -26.87 6.60
C GLY A 94 15.52 -27.95 5.54
N ILE A 95 16.29 -27.71 4.47
CA ILE A 95 16.36 -28.64 3.33
C ILE A 95 16.76 -30.08 3.73
N PRO A 96 17.78 -30.30 4.57
CA PRO A 96 18.15 -31.67 4.96
C PRO A 96 17.08 -32.43 5.78
N ASN A 97 16.16 -31.67 6.42
CA ASN A 97 15.09 -32.23 7.24
C ASN A 97 13.77 -32.41 6.47
N LEU A 98 13.74 -32.09 5.17
CA LEU A 98 12.60 -32.34 4.31
C LEU A 98 12.51 -33.80 3.94
N ASN A 99 11.78 -34.57 4.73
CA ASN A 99 11.48 -35.97 4.46
C ASN A 99 10.12 -36.12 3.78
N ALA A 100 9.88 -37.23 3.07
CA ALA A 100 8.59 -37.50 2.44
C ALA A 100 7.44 -37.60 3.46
N ASP A 101 7.75 -37.92 4.71
CA ASP A 101 6.79 -38.02 5.81
C ASP A 101 6.11 -36.69 6.15
N ILE A 102 6.76 -35.54 5.84
CA ILE A 102 6.17 -34.19 5.99
C ILE A 102 4.93 -34.04 5.09
N PHE A 103 4.87 -34.74 3.98
CA PHE A 103 3.75 -34.71 3.04
C PHE A 103 2.71 -35.83 3.33
N SER A 104 2.85 -36.54 4.44
CA SER A 104 1.88 -37.56 4.83
C SER A 104 0.52 -36.92 5.15
N TRP A 105 -0.55 -37.64 4.87
CA TRP A 105 -1.92 -37.19 5.14
C TRP A 105 -2.28 -37.23 6.63
N GLU A 106 -1.65 -38.15 7.38
CA GLU A 106 -1.88 -38.28 8.81
C GLU A 106 -0.87 -37.47 9.61
N TYR A 107 -1.37 -36.62 10.51
CA TYR A 107 -0.54 -35.91 11.44
C TYR A 107 -0.23 -36.77 12.66
N THR A 108 1.03 -37.09 12.87
CA THR A 108 1.57 -37.67 14.10
C THR A 108 2.61 -36.74 14.69
N SER A 109 2.82 -36.85 16.00
CA SER A 109 3.84 -36.04 16.69
C SER A 109 5.27 -36.31 16.17
N ASP A 110 5.48 -37.47 15.56
CA ASP A 110 6.78 -37.88 15.03
C ASP A 110 7.03 -37.36 13.61
N ASN A 111 5.99 -37.28 12.75
CA ASN A 111 6.15 -36.83 11.35
C ASN A 111 5.88 -35.35 11.13
N CYS A 112 5.23 -34.66 12.06
CA CYS A 112 4.88 -33.24 11.96
C CYS A 112 4.36 -32.83 10.58
N SER A 113 3.41 -33.58 10.03
CA SER A 113 2.93 -33.49 8.66
C SER A 113 2.36 -32.07 8.36
N LEU A 114 2.75 -31.53 7.22
CA LEU A 114 2.38 -30.18 6.75
C LEU A 114 1.01 -30.17 6.05
N VAL A 115 0.61 -31.28 5.43
CA VAL A 115 -0.59 -31.34 4.56
C VAL A 115 -1.88 -30.98 5.31
N PRO A 116 -2.18 -31.53 6.49
CA PRO A 116 -3.38 -31.16 7.24
C PRO A 116 -3.37 -29.67 7.65
N ALA A 117 -2.19 -29.13 7.98
CA ALA A 117 -2.06 -27.72 8.35
C ALA A 117 -2.34 -26.79 7.14
N LEU A 118 -1.83 -27.14 5.95
CA LEU A 118 -2.11 -26.41 4.71
C LEU A 118 -3.60 -26.42 4.37
N ILE A 119 -4.23 -27.58 4.43
CA ILE A 119 -5.66 -27.73 4.16
C ILE A 119 -6.48 -26.89 5.14
N ASN A 120 -6.20 -26.97 6.43
CA ASN A 120 -6.88 -26.17 7.45
C ASN A 120 -6.67 -24.67 7.21
N THR A 121 -5.49 -24.23 6.79
CA THR A 121 -5.22 -22.82 6.46
C THR A 121 -6.09 -22.36 5.30
N VAL A 122 -6.20 -23.16 4.23
CA VAL A 122 -7.05 -22.83 3.08
C VAL A 122 -8.52 -22.75 3.50
N TYR A 123 -9.03 -23.74 4.24
CA TYR A 123 -10.42 -23.72 4.73
C TYR A 123 -10.70 -22.53 5.63
N MET A 124 -9.82 -22.23 6.57
CA MET A 124 -9.96 -21.11 7.48
C MET A 124 -9.98 -19.78 6.75
N THR A 125 -9.08 -19.61 5.76
CA THR A 125 -9.00 -18.40 4.93
C THR A 125 -10.27 -18.24 4.08
N LEU A 126 -10.70 -19.27 3.38
CA LEU A 126 -11.90 -19.24 2.56
C LEU A 126 -13.15 -18.95 3.39
N LEU A 127 -13.28 -19.58 4.55
CA LEU A 127 -14.43 -19.39 5.43
C LEU A 127 -14.46 -17.96 6.02
N SER A 128 -13.30 -17.44 6.43
CA SER A 128 -13.22 -16.08 6.94
C SER A 128 -13.54 -15.04 5.86
N LEU A 129 -13.06 -15.23 4.62
CA LEU A 129 -13.37 -14.34 3.49
C LEU A 129 -14.84 -14.45 3.04
N LEU A 130 -15.41 -15.65 3.09
CA LEU A 130 -16.82 -15.85 2.75
C LEU A 130 -17.76 -15.10 3.72
N ILE A 131 -17.35 -14.96 4.97
CA ILE A 131 -18.10 -14.21 5.99
C ILE A 131 -17.78 -12.72 5.89
N ALA A 132 -16.50 -12.34 5.94
CA ALA A 132 -16.07 -10.94 6.01
C ALA A 132 -16.25 -10.21 4.68
N GLY A 133 -16.07 -10.89 3.54
CA GLY A 133 -16.16 -10.29 2.21
C GLY A 133 -17.50 -9.64 1.92
N PRO A 134 -18.59 -10.40 1.93
CA PRO A 134 -19.92 -9.81 1.68
C PRO A 134 -20.26 -8.71 2.68
N ILE A 135 -20.03 -8.94 3.97
CA ILE A 135 -20.36 -7.95 5.01
C ILE A 135 -19.57 -6.66 4.80
N GLY A 136 -18.27 -6.75 4.58
CA GLY A 136 -17.39 -5.60 4.36
C GLY A 136 -17.72 -4.83 3.09
N ILE A 137 -17.96 -5.53 1.98
CA ILE A 137 -18.32 -4.91 0.70
C ILE A 137 -19.67 -4.20 0.80
N PHE A 138 -20.71 -4.85 1.31
CA PHE A 138 -22.03 -4.22 1.44
C PHE A 138 -22.01 -3.05 2.43
N ALA A 139 -21.24 -3.16 3.51
CA ALA A 139 -21.05 -2.03 4.43
C ALA A 139 -20.38 -0.84 3.73
N ALA A 140 -19.33 -1.06 2.93
CA ALA A 140 -18.68 -0.01 2.18
C ALA A 140 -19.58 0.64 1.14
N ILE A 141 -20.34 -0.17 0.38
CA ILE A 141 -21.32 0.34 -0.59
C ILE A 141 -22.35 1.22 0.13
N TYR A 142 -22.87 0.77 1.26
CA TYR A 142 -23.81 1.56 2.04
C TYR A 142 -23.23 2.91 2.48
N LEU A 143 -21.97 2.91 2.97
CA LEU A 143 -21.30 4.11 3.44
C LEU A 143 -21.02 5.14 2.32
N VAL A 144 -20.75 4.67 1.10
CA VAL A 144 -20.38 5.55 -0.03
C VAL A 144 -21.62 6.00 -0.82
N GLU A 145 -22.56 5.10 -1.10
CA GLU A 145 -23.66 5.38 -2.01
C GLU A 145 -24.93 5.85 -1.29
N TYR A 146 -25.27 5.24 -0.15
CA TYR A 146 -26.56 5.46 0.50
C TYR A 146 -26.51 6.41 1.69
N ALA A 147 -25.34 6.56 2.31
CA ALA A 147 -25.23 7.39 3.49
C ALA A 147 -25.22 8.88 3.14
N LYS A 148 -26.17 9.63 3.71
CA LYS A 148 -26.24 11.09 3.52
C LYS A 148 -24.96 11.77 4.02
N THR A 149 -24.45 12.71 3.22
CA THR A 149 -23.31 13.56 3.57
C THR A 149 -23.61 14.30 4.89
N GLY A 150 -22.73 14.13 5.89
CA GLY A 150 -22.92 14.74 7.22
C GLY A 150 -23.62 13.87 8.26
N ASN A 151 -23.96 12.62 7.93
CA ASN A 151 -24.51 11.70 8.92
C ASN A 151 -23.45 11.31 9.98
N LYS A 152 -23.73 11.62 11.24
CA LYS A 152 -22.82 11.34 12.38
C LYS A 152 -22.52 9.85 12.51
N LEU A 153 -23.47 8.97 12.22
CA LEU A 153 -23.29 7.51 12.29
C LEU A 153 -22.20 7.04 11.30
N VAL A 154 -22.17 7.59 10.09
CA VAL A 154 -21.15 7.28 9.07
C VAL A 154 -19.77 7.65 9.59
N GLY A 155 -19.64 8.83 10.19
CA GLY A 155 -18.38 9.27 10.80
C GLY A 155 -17.92 8.33 11.90
N VAL A 156 -18.82 7.90 12.77
CA VAL A 156 -18.51 6.96 13.87
C VAL A 156 -18.05 5.60 13.31
N VAL A 157 -18.77 5.04 12.33
CA VAL A 157 -18.40 3.75 11.74
C VAL A 157 -17.02 3.83 11.07
N ARG A 158 -16.73 4.92 10.35
CA ARG A 158 -15.44 5.13 9.68
C ARG A 158 -14.29 5.24 10.69
N ILE A 159 -14.45 6.05 11.73
CA ILE A 159 -13.46 6.19 12.81
C ILE A 159 -13.26 4.86 13.56
N THR A 160 -14.34 4.12 13.81
CA THR A 160 -14.27 2.81 14.45
C THR A 160 -13.50 1.81 13.60
N ALA A 161 -13.77 1.75 12.30
CA ALA A 161 -13.05 0.87 11.38
C ALA A 161 -11.56 1.24 11.31
N GLU A 162 -11.24 2.52 11.29
CA GLU A 162 -9.86 3.01 11.28
C GLU A 162 -9.13 2.67 12.61
N THR A 163 -9.81 2.81 13.73
CA THR A 163 -9.28 2.43 15.04
C THR A 163 -9.03 0.92 15.13
N LEU A 164 -9.98 0.12 14.62
CA LEU A 164 -9.86 -1.33 14.59
C LEU A 164 -8.65 -1.79 13.75
N THR A 165 -8.37 -1.19 12.60
CA THR A 165 -7.18 -1.53 11.80
C THR A 165 -5.85 -1.26 12.53
N GLY A 166 -5.84 -0.36 13.50
CA GLY A 166 -4.67 -0.06 14.34
C GLY A 166 -4.41 -1.03 15.49
N ILE A 167 -5.34 -1.93 15.78
CA ILE A 167 -5.19 -2.88 16.90
C ILE A 167 -4.24 -4.01 16.50
N PRO A 168 -3.20 -4.35 17.31
CA PRO A 168 -2.32 -5.47 17.07
C PRO A 168 -3.10 -6.79 16.95
N SER A 169 -2.73 -7.63 15.97
CA SER A 169 -3.41 -8.91 15.67
C SER A 169 -3.48 -9.87 16.87
N ILE A 170 -2.52 -9.79 17.80
CA ILE A 170 -2.52 -10.60 19.03
C ILE A 170 -3.74 -10.32 19.90
N VAL A 171 -4.21 -9.06 19.92
CA VAL A 171 -5.41 -8.67 20.69
C VAL A 171 -6.65 -9.30 20.09
N TYR A 172 -6.77 -9.33 18.76
CA TYR A 172 -7.85 -10.05 18.09
C TYR A 172 -7.82 -11.56 18.37
N GLY A 173 -6.62 -12.15 18.39
CA GLY A 173 -6.45 -13.56 18.73
C GLY A 173 -6.91 -13.86 20.16
N LEU A 174 -6.53 -13.03 21.13
CA LEU A 174 -6.97 -13.15 22.53
C LEU A 174 -8.48 -12.95 22.68
N PHE A 175 -9.03 -11.91 22.01
CA PHE A 175 -10.47 -11.67 22.00
C PHE A 175 -11.22 -12.87 21.42
N GLY A 176 -10.79 -13.37 20.27
CA GLY A 176 -11.40 -14.52 19.63
C GLY A 176 -11.37 -15.77 20.49
N MET A 177 -10.24 -16.02 21.15
CA MET A 177 -10.10 -17.11 22.10
C MET A 177 -11.06 -16.97 23.28
N LEU A 178 -11.14 -15.81 23.90
CA LEU A 178 -12.00 -15.58 25.05
C LEU A 178 -13.48 -15.58 24.68
N PHE A 179 -13.84 -14.93 23.59
CA PHE A 179 -15.22 -14.73 23.20
C PHE A 179 -15.77 -15.96 22.47
N PHE A 180 -15.18 -16.36 21.35
CA PHE A 180 -15.74 -17.45 20.57
C PHE A 180 -15.50 -18.82 21.20
N THR A 181 -14.32 -19.05 21.76
CA THR A 181 -13.98 -20.36 22.32
C THR A 181 -14.64 -20.58 23.66
N ASN A 182 -14.60 -19.58 24.57
CA ASN A 182 -15.11 -19.73 25.93
C ASN A 182 -16.54 -19.23 26.07
N ALA A 183 -16.85 -17.97 25.72
CA ALA A 183 -18.17 -17.41 25.95
C ALA A 183 -19.24 -17.98 25.00
N CYS A 184 -18.93 -18.18 23.72
CA CYS A 184 -19.84 -18.81 22.75
C CYS A 184 -19.82 -20.34 22.80
N GLY A 185 -18.89 -20.96 23.54
CA GLY A 185 -18.80 -22.40 23.69
C GLY A 185 -18.35 -23.17 22.44
N LEU A 186 -17.82 -22.47 21.42
CA LEU A 186 -17.38 -23.08 20.15
C LEU A 186 -16.11 -23.92 20.30
N ARG A 187 -15.50 -23.88 21.47
CA ARG A 187 -14.21 -24.54 21.77
C ARG A 187 -13.10 -24.11 20.80
N LEU A 188 -11.97 -24.80 20.81
CA LEU A 188 -10.92 -24.64 19.81
C LEU A 188 -11.34 -25.34 18.53
N SER A 189 -12.06 -24.63 17.69
CA SER A 189 -12.60 -25.14 16.42
C SER A 189 -12.18 -24.25 15.24
N LEU A 190 -12.23 -24.79 14.03
CA LEU A 190 -11.98 -24.08 12.81
C LEU A 190 -12.93 -22.87 12.64
N ILE A 191 -14.18 -23.01 13.09
CA ILE A 191 -15.20 -21.94 13.06
C ILE A 191 -14.80 -20.80 13.98
N SER A 192 -14.36 -21.08 15.20
CA SER A 192 -13.88 -20.06 16.15
C SER A 192 -12.72 -19.24 15.57
N GLY A 193 -11.76 -19.93 14.95
CA GLY A 193 -10.64 -19.29 14.27
C GLY A 193 -11.08 -18.45 13.05
N ALA A 194 -11.95 -19.00 12.21
CA ALA A 194 -12.46 -18.29 11.03
C ALA A 194 -13.25 -17.02 11.38
N LEU A 195 -14.07 -17.07 12.42
CA LEU A 195 -14.81 -15.89 12.93
C LEU A 195 -13.86 -14.82 13.48
N THR A 196 -12.83 -15.23 14.19
CA THR A 196 -11.79 -14.31 14.68
C THR A 196 -11.07 -13.61 13.54
N LEU A 197 -10.66 -14.38 12.51
CA LEU A 197 -10.05 -13.84 11.29
C LEU A 197 -11.02 -12.94 10.52
N ALA A 198 -12.29 -13.32 10.43
CA ALA A 198 -13.30 -12.53 9.75
C ALA A 198 -13.45 -11.14 10.39
N ILE A 199 -13.52 -11.04 11.72
CA ILE A 199 -13.56 -9.76 12.43
C ILE A 199 -12.30 -8.92 12.16
N MET A 200 -11.13 -9.55 12.14
CA MET A 200 -9.86 -8.87 11.90
C MET A 200 -9.76 -8.31 10.48
N VAL A 201 -10.25 -9.05 9.49
CA VAL A 201 -10.13 -8.68 8.07
C VAL A 201 -11.26 -7.74 7.61
N LEU A 202 -12.42 -7.78 8.28
CA LEU A 202 -13.61 -7.00 7.94
C LEU A 202 -13.33 -5.50 7.79
N PRO A 203 -12.69 -4.78 8.74
CA PRO A 203 -12.43 -3.36 8.60
C PRO A 203 -11.48 -3.05 7.44
N VAL A 204 -10.54 -3.94 7.12
CA VAL A 204 -9.63 -3.79 5.99
C VAL A 204 -10.39 -3.89 4.67
N ILE A 205 -11.26 -4.91 4.52
CA ILE A 205 -12.10 -5.07 3.30
C ILE A 205 -13.01 -3.86 3.14
N MET A 206 -13.67 -3.42 4.21
CA MET A 206 -14.58 -2.28 4.18
C MET A 206 -13.84 -1.02 3.72
N ARG A 207 -12.69 -0.71 4.30
CA ARG A 207 -11.93 0.48 3.98
C ARG A 207 -11.37 0.47 2.55
N THR A 208 -10.76 -0.62 2.11
CA THR A 208 -10.23 -0.73 0.75
C THR A 208 -11.33 -0.65 -0.31
N THR A 209 -12.50 -1.24 -0.03
CA THR A 209 -13.68 -1.13 -0.90
C THR A 209 -14.22 0.30 -0.93
N GLU A 210 -14.29 0.99 0.21
CA GLU A 210 -14.69 2.39 0.29
C GLU A 210 -13.77 3.29 -0.53
N GLU A 211 -12.45 3.14 -0.39
CA GLU A 211 -11.45 3.89 -1.14
C GLU A 211 -11.58 3.63 -2.66
N ALA A 212 -11.77 2.37 -3.05
CA ALA A 212 -11.98 1.99 -4.44
C ALA A 212 -13.25 2.60 -5.04
N LEU A 213 -14.36 2.59 -4.30
CA LEU A 213 -15.62 3.20 -4.73
C LEU A 213 -15.51 4.73 -4.84
N MET A 214 -14.79 5.38 -3.94
CA MET A 214 -14.55 6.83 -4.00
C MET A 214 -13.64 7.24 -5.16
N ALA A 215 -12.76 6.37 -5.62
CA ALA A 215 -11.87 6.61 -6.76
C ALA A 215 -12.62 6.61 -8.12
N VAL A 216 -13.85 6.08 -8.18
CA VAL A 216 -14.64 6.07 -9.42
C VAL A 216 -15.14 7.47 -9.74
N PRO A 217 -14.87 8.02 -10.97
CA PRO A 217 -15.34 9.33 -11.39
C PRO A 217 -16.87 9.43 -11.35
N LYS A 218 -17.40 10.56 -10.93
CA LYS A 218 -18.85 10.81 -10.80
C LYS A 218 -19.61 10.63 -12.12
N SER A 219 -18.96 10.89 -13.26
CA SER A 219 -19.55 10.74 -14.59
C SER A 219 -20.04 9.31 -14.87
N TYR A 220 -19.39 8.28 -14.34
CA TYR A 220 -19.86 6.89 -14.48
C TYR A 220 -21.12 6.63 -13.67
N ARG A 221 -21.24 7.25 -12.50
CA ARG A 221 -22.45 7.15 -11.66
C ARG A 221 -23.64 7.87 -12.32
N GLU A 222 -23.41 9.08 -12.81
CA GLU A 222 -24.44 9.87 -13.52
C GLU A 222 -24.88 9.19 -14.80
N GLY A 223 -23.96 8.57 -15.55
CA GLY A 223 -24.27 7.80 -16.74
C GLY A 223 -25.15 6.57 -16.47
N SER A 224 -24.97 5.90 -15.33
CA SER A 224 -25.80 4.74 -14.95
C SER A 224 -27.22 5.13 -14.53
N PHE A 225 -27.45 6.35 -14.06
CA PHE A 225 -28.77 6.87 -13.71
C PHE A 225 -29.47 7.50 -14.91
N GLY A 226 -28.75 7.82 -15.99
CA GLY A 226 -29.28 8.43 -17.21
C GLY A 226 -29.76 7.42 -18.27
N LEU A 227 -29.51 6.14 -18.05
CA LEU A 227 -29.99 5.00 -18.86
C LEU A 227 -31.22 4.38 -18.23
#